data_1327242c6037d7e9babeeb23be4f660a
#
_entry.id   1327242c6037d7e9babeeb23be4f660a
#
_cell.length_a   1.000
_cell.length_b   1.000
_cell.length_c   1.000
_cell.angle_alpha   90.00
_cell.angle_beta   90.00
_cell.angle_gamma   90.00
#
_symmetry.space_group_name_H-M   'P 1'
#
loop_
_entity.id
_entity.type
_entity.pdbx_description
1 polymer ?
#
loop_
_entity_poly.entity_id
_entity_poly.type
_entity_poly.pdbx_seq_one_letter_code
_entity_poly.pdbx_strand_id
1 'polypeptide(L)'
;MSHFRSYLHSLRAVTGKAAINIVDIVPREETTEHRHCIIVHGWASDARAMRRVRDELKELPQARTWRFWDVTYDTTWTPYPESARQIVAELKKREHDFSRTILIGYSMGGLVVRQMVAEGFPCTALVSLCTPHHGPVPWIPVPTRGPRSLAHWSRFTKDLNRNPNDIAARDRYHLFAVVYRDRFGLHNNDGMVTQDSALGKQLGEVASRHTMHLKYNIPVTALMPFDPHWRAMFPQNIQPAIRHIGKLME
;
A
#
# COMPACT_ATOMS: atom_id res chain seq x y z
N MET A 1 -21.93 13.01 5.50
CA MET A 1 -22.71 11.75 5.38
C MET A 1 -22.21 10.77 4.31
N SER A 2 -21.52 11.22 3.24
CA SER A 2 -21.00 10.33 2.19
C SER A 2 -19.87 9.38 2.66
N HIS A 3 -19.04 9.81 3.61
CA HIS A 3 -17.88 9.05 4.11
C HIS A 3 -18.28 7.87 5.01
N PHE A 4 -19.34 8.01 5.79
CA PHE A 4 -19.86 6.91 6.63
C PHE A 4 -20.49 5.78 5.78
N ARG A 5 -21.10 6.12 4.64
CA ARG A 5 -21.60 5.11 3.68
C ARG A 5 -20.46 4.34 2.99
N SER A 6 -19.34 5.00 2.71
CA SER A 6 -18.13 4.35 2.16
C SER A 6 -17.55 3.36 3.19
N TYR A 7 -17.51 3.73 4.47
CA TYR A 7 -17.06 2.87 5.57
C TYR A 7 -17.98 1.65 5.77
N LEU A 8 -19.31 1.83 5.74
CA LEU A 8 -20.26 0.72 5.82
C LEU A 8 -20.23 -0.20 4.60
N HIS A 9 -19.90 0.33 3.41
CA HIS A 9 -19.67 -0.50 2.22
C HIS A 9 -18.39 -1.34 2.36
N SER A 10 -17.34 -0.79 2.98
CA SER A 10 -16.12 -1.52 3.30
C SER A 10 -16.37 -2.65 4.28
N LEU A 11 -17.25 -2.45 5.28
CA LEU A 11 -17.66 -3.51 6.23
C LEU A 11 -18.45 -4.64 5.57
N ARG A 12 -19.17 -4.40 4.47
CA ARG A 12 -19.85 -5.48 3.71
C ARG A 12 -18.90 -6.36 2.91
N ALA A 13 -17.72 -5.86 2.55
CA ALA A 13 -16.63 -6.67 1.96
C ALA A 13 -16.02 -7.66 2.97
N VAL A 14 -16.33 -7.53 4.26
CA VAL A 14 -15.75 -8.29 5.39
C VAL A 14 -16.36 -9.70 5.52
N THR A 15 -17.44 -10.05 4.84
CA THR A 15 -18.21 -11.29 5.14
C THR A 15 -17.95 -12.47 4.19
N GLY A 16 -17.09 -12.34 3.19
CA GLY A 16 -16.75 -13.43 2.27
C GLY A 16 -15.27 -13.48 1.92
N LYS A 17 -14.73 -14.68 1.62
CA LYS A 17 -13.43 -14.80 0.95
C LYS A 17 -13.55 -14.12 -0.42
N ALA A 18 -13.05 -12.91 -0.54
CA ALA A 18 -12.99 -12.25 -1.84
C ALA A 18 -12.02 -13.02 -2.74
N ALA A 19 -12.49 -13.46 -3.91
CA ALA A 19 -11.60 -13.98 -4.93
C ALA A 19 -10.62 -12.88 -5.36
N ILE A 20 -9.41 -13.28 -5.75
CA ILE A 20 -8.46 -12.33 -6.38
C ILE A 20 -9.11 -11.79 -7.65
N ASN A 21 -9.19 -10.48 -7.75
CA ASN A 21 -9.62 -9.78 -8.95
C ASN A 21 -8.56 -8.76 -9.34
N ILE A 22 -8.02 -8.88 -10.55
CA ILE A 22 -7.02 -7.98 -11.10
C ILE A 22 -7.58 -7.36 -12.36
N VAL A 23 -7.84 -6.05 -12.28
CA VAL A 23 -8.32 -5.25 -13.40
C VAL A 23 -7.14 -4.68 -14.16
N ASP A 24 -7.08 -5.00 -15.43
CA ASP A 24 -6.10 -4.49 -16.39
C ASP A 24 -6.60 -3.16 -16.98
N ILE A 25 -5.76 -2.13 -16.88
CA ILE A 25 -6.04 -0.80 -17.40
C ILE A 25 -4.95 -0.45 -18.39
N VAL A 26 -5.32 -0.53 -19.65
CA VAL A 26 -4.40 -0.34 -20.79
C VAL A 26 -3.77 1.05 -20.80
N PRO A 27 -2.56 1.21 -21.36
CA PRO A 27 -1.90 2.49 -21.55
C PRO A 27 -2.75 3.46 -22.38
N ARG A 28 -2.53 4.75 -22.23
CA ARG A 28 -3.16 5.78 -23.09
C ARG A 28 -2.50 5.88 -24.46
N GLU A 29 -1.23 5.55 -24.53
CA GLU A 29 -0.45 5.54 -25.77
C GLU A 29 0.08 4.13 -26.00
N GLU A 30 -0.01 3.67 -27.24
CA GLU A 30 0.56 2.38 -27.62
C GLU A 30 2.08 2.40 -27.48
N THR A 31 2.63 1.30 -26.99
CA THR A 31 4.06 1.15 -26.77
C THR A 31 4.47 -0.31 -26.96
N THR A 32 5.65 -0.51 -27.49
CA THR A 32 6.32 -1.82 -27.50
C THR A 32 6.99 -2.13 -26.15
N GLU A 33 7.13 -1.12 -25.29
CA GLU A 33 7.71 -1.30 -23.96
C GLU A 33 6.66 -1.77 -22.96
N HIS A 34 6.95 -2.85 -22.28
CA HIS A 34 6.09 -3.40 -21.23
C HIS A 34 6.42 -2.76 -19.88
N ARG A 35 5.73 -1.65 -19.57
CA ARG A 35 5.87 -0.92 -18.29
C ARG A 35 4.59 -1.11 -17.46
N HIS A 36 4.75 -1.60 -16.25
CA HIS A 36 3.60 -1.98 -15.41
C HIS A 36 3.61 -1.24 -14.07
N CYS A 37 2.44 -0.79 -13.63
CA CYS A 37 2.20 -0.24 -12.31
C CYS A 37 1.12 -1.08 -11.62
N ILE A 38 1.50 -1.84 -10.60
CA ILE A 38 0.58 -2.71 -9.86
C ILE A 38 0.23 -2.03 -8.54
N ILE A 39 -1.07 -1.84 -8.30
CA ILE A 39 -1.59 -1.09 -7.15
C ILE A 39 -2.38 -2.02 -6.23
N VAL A 40 -1.96 -2.10 -4.96
CA VAL A 40 -2.51 -3.02 -3.96
C VAL A 40 -3.03 -2.24 -2.75
N HIS A 41 -4.31 -2.42 -2.45
CA HIS A 41 -5.02 -1.72 -1.38
C HIS A 41 -4.71 -2.28 0.02
N GLY A 42 -5.18 -1.58 1.06
CA GLY A 42 -5.01 -1.96 2.46
C GLY A 42 -6.13 -2.84 3.02
N TRP A 43 -6.04 -3.12 4.32
CA TRP A 43 -7.04 -3.89 5.08
C TRP A 43 -8.42 -3.23 5.04
N ALA A 44 -9.47 -4.07 5.11
CA ALA A 44 -10.89 -3.68 5.09
C ALA A 44 -11.26 -2.76 3.92
N SER A 45 -10.64 -2.98 2.74
CA SER A 45 -10.78 -2.15 1.55
C SER A 45 -10.81 -3.01 0.28
N ASP A 46 -10.88 -2.36 -0.85
CA ASP A 46 -10.77 -2.94 -2.19
C ASP A 46 -10.03 -1.97 -3.13
N ALA A 47 -9.86 -2.36 -4.40
CA ALA A 47 -9.15 -1.54 -5.40
C ALA A 47 -9.74 -0.13 -5.57
N ARG A 48 -11.02 0.09 -5.25
CA ARG A 48 -11.67 1.42 -5.34
C ARG A 48 -11.05 2.45 -4.40
N ALA A 49 -10.49 2.00 -3.27
CA ALA A 49 -9.80 2.89 -2.34
C ALA A 49 -8.54 3.53 -2.96
N MET A 50 -7.87 2.79 -3.86
CA MET A 50 -6.67 3.25 -4.55
C MET A 50 -6.96 3.93 -5.90
N ARG A 51 -8.22 3.96 -6.34
CA ARG A 51 -8.61 4.53 -7.63
C ARG A 51 -8.11 5.96 -7.82
N ARG A 52 -8.21 6.79 -6.77
CA ARG A 52 -7.74 8.18 -6.84
C ARG A 52 -6.23 8.27 -7.07
N VAL A 53 -5.45 7.46 -6.37
CA VAL A 53 -3.99 7.38 -6.56
C VAL A 53 -3.67 6.99 -8.00
N ARG A 54 -4.32 5.94 -8.50
CA ARG A 54 -4.18 5.51 -9.90
C ARG A 54 -4.56 6.62 -10.89
N ASP A 55 -5.71 7.25 -10.69
CA ASP A 55 -6.22 8.27 -11.62
C ASP A 55 -5.28 9.48 -11.66
N GLU A 56 -4.78 9.95 -10.52
CA GLU A 56 -3.78 11.01 -10.43
C GLU A 56 -2.47 10.62 -11.15
N LEU A 57 -2.01 9.38 -10.98
CA LEU A 57 -0.82 8.89 -11.69
C LEU A 57 -1.04 8.83 -13.20
N LYS A 58 -2.20 8.38 -13.65
CA LYS A 58 -2.53 8.28 -15.08
C LYS A 58 -2.58 9.63 -15.80
N GLU A 59 -2.81 10.73 -15.07
CA GLU A 59 -2.78 12.07 -15.64
C GLU A 59 -1.36 12.60 -15.86
N LEU A 60 -0.34 11.96 -15.29
CA LEU A 60 1.06 12.37 -15.50
C LEU A 60 1.51 12.06 -16.94
N PRO A 61 2.24 12.99 -17.59
CA PRO A 61 2.72 12.77 -18.97
C PRO A 61 3.55 11.49 -19.12
N GLN A 62 4.44 11.21 -18.16
CA GLN A 62 5.31 10.03 -18.16
C GLN A 62 4.57 8.71 -17.93
N ALA A 63 3.32 8.75 -17.45
CA ALA A 63 2.53 7.56 -17.20
C ALA A 63 1.73 7.08 -18.43
N ARG A 64 1.75 7.81 -19.56
CA ARG A 64 0.93 7.52 -20.74
C ARG A 64 1.19 6.15 -21.36
N THR A 65 2.42 5.66 -21.28
CA THR A 65 2.85 4.34 -21.78
C THR A 65 2.79 3.25 -20.72
N TRP A 66 2.38 3.56 -19.49
CA TRP A 66 2.30 2.61 -18.40
C TRP A 66 0.96 1.90 -18.36
N ARG A 67 0.99 0.58 -18.17
CA ARG A 67 -0.18 -0.26 -17.92
C ARG A 67 -0.40 -0.36 -16.43
N PHE A 68 -1.63 -0.10 -15.99
CA PHE A 68 -1.98 -0.14 -14.57
C PHE A 68 -2.78 -1.40 -14.25
N TRP A 69 -2.55 -1.93 -13.04
CA TRP A 69 -3.19 -3.14 -12.54
C TRP A 69 -3.77 -2.85 -11.16
N ASP A 70 -5.09 -2.79 -11.07
CA ASP A 70 -5.81 -2.64 -9.81
C ASP A 70 -6.07 -4.01 -9.21
N VAL A 71 -5.51 -4.29 -8.04
CA VAL A 71 -5.63 -5.59 -7.38
C VAL A 71 -6.63 -5.51 -6.24
N THR A 72 -7.63 -6.40 -6.25
CA THR A 72 -8.53 -6.69 -5.11
C THR A 72 -8.25 -8.10 -4.58
N TYR A 73 -8.19 -8.25 -3.26
CA TYR A 73 -7.91 -9.51 -2.59
C TYR A 73 -8.59 -9.59 -1.22
N ASP A 74 -8.67 -10.78 -0.63
CA ASP A 74 -9.22 -10.95 0.71
C ASP A 74 -8.25 -10.45 1.78
N THR A 75 -8.61 -9.36 2.42
CA THR A 75 -7.83 -8.73 3.48
C THR A 75 -8.21 -9.20 4.88
N THR A 76 -9.29 -9.94 5.02
CA THR A 76 -9.90 -10.29 6.30
C THR A 76 -9.47 -11.65 6.79
N TRP A 77 -9.59 -12.66 5.94
CA TRP A 77 -9.38 -14.06 6.32
C TRP A 77 -8.06 -14.63 5.82
N THR A 78 -7.51 -14.07 4.74
CA THR A 78 -6.26 -14.53 4.12
C THR A 78 -5.08 -13.73 4.65
N PRO A 79 -4.05 -14.37 5.25
CA PRO A 79 -2.81 -13.69 5.63
C PRO A 79 -2.12 -13.06 4.42
N TYR A 80 -1.48 -11.90 4.60
CA TYR A 80 -0.86 -11.17 3.50
C TYR A 80 0.17 -11.99 2.67
N PRO A 81 0.96 -12.93 3.24
CA PRO A 81 1.87 -13.72 2.41
C PRO A 81 1.15 -14.68 1.47
N GLU A 82 0.01 -15.21 1.89
CA GLU A 82 -0.81 -16.07 1.04
C GLU A 82 -1.47 -15.24 -0.06
N SER A 83 -2.00 -14.05 0.27
CA SER A 83 -2.52 -13.11 -0.73
C SER A 83 -1.47 -12.74 -1.77
N ALA A 84 -0.24 -12.45 -1.36
CA ALA A 84 0.85 -12.13 -2.27
C ALA A 84 1.13 -13.27 -3.26
N ARG A 85 1.23 -14.53 -2.77
CA ARG A 85 1.42 -15.71 -3.64
C ARG A 85 0.28 -15.89 -4.64
N GLN A 86 -0.96 -15.72 -4.20
CA GLN A 86 -2.13 -15.81 -5.06
C GLN A 86 -2.13 -14.72 -6.13
N ILE A 87 -1.78 -13.47 -5.79
CA ILE A 87 -1.67 -12.35 -6.73
C ILE A 87 -0.56 -12.64 -7.76
N VAL A 88 0.62 -13.09 -7.33
CA VAL A 88 1.72 -13.44 -8.23
C VAL A 88 1.31 -14.56 -9.19
N ALA A 89 0.64 -15.60 -8.69
CA ALA A 89 0.15 -16.69 -9.52
C ALA A 89 -0.86 -16.20 -10.57
N GLU A 90 -1.75 -15.27 -10.19
CA GLU A 90 -2.75 -14.72 -11.10
C GLU A 90 -2.13 -13.77 -12.14
N LEU A 91 -1.12 -12.97 -11.77
CA LEU A 91 -0.39 -12.13 -12.71
C LEU A 91 0.41 -12.95 -13.74
N LYS A 92 1.05 -14.03 -13.30
CA LYS A 92 1.80 -14.93 -14.21
C LYS A 92 0.94 -15.55 -15.30
N LYS A 93 -0.36 -15.72 -15.08
CA LYS A 93 -1.29 -16.22 -16.12
C LYS A 93 -1.57 -15.18 -17.22
N ARG A 94 -1.19 -13.92 -17.02
CA ARG A 94 -1.50 -12.83 -17.96
C ARG A 94 -0.52 -12.72 -19.13
N GLU A 95 0.54 -13.55 -19.15
CA GLU A 95 1.54 -13.61 -20.23
C GLU A 95 2.18 -12.27 -20.59
N HIS A 96 2.33 -11.37 -19.59
CA HIS A 96 3.04 -10.10 -19.73
C HIS A 96 4.47 -10.20 -19.19
N ASP A 97 5.38 -9.44 -19.80
CA ASP A 97 6.71 -9.21 -19.23
C ASP A 97 6.66 -8.15 -18.14
N PHE A 98 6.71 -8.59 -16.89
CA PHE A 98 6.69 -7.72 -15.71
C PHE A 98 8.08 -7.23 -15.28
N SER A 99 9.13 -7.37 -16.09
CA SER A 99 10.51 -6.96 -15.74
C SER A 99 10.62 -5.47 -15.37
N ARG A 100 9.80 -4.61 -15.96
CA ARG A 100 9.72 -3.16 -15.69
C ARG A 100 8.44 -2.83 -14.92
N THR A 101 8.41 -3.20 -13.64
CA THR A 101 7.22 -3.02 -12.79
C THR A 101 7.50 -2.09 -11.62
N ILE A 102 6.61 -1.11 -11.42
CA ILE A 102 6.48 -0.37 -10.15
C ILE A 102 5.36 -1.02 -9.34
N LEU A 103 5.69 -1.40 -8.10
CA LEU A 103 4.73 -1.92 -7.14
C LEU A 103 4.32 -0.81 -6.16
N ILE A 104 3.02 -0.55 -6.02
CA ILE A 104 2.49 0.43 -5.08
C ILE A 104 1.58 -0.29 -4.09
N GLY A 105 1.89 -0.19 -2.80
CA GLY A 105 1.08 -0.79 -1.75
C GLY A 105 0.69 0.22 -0.67
N TYR A 106 -0.58 0.24 -0.30
CA TYR A 106 -1.10 1.06 0.79
C TYR A 106 -1.37 0.21 2.02
N SER A 107 -0.89 0.65 3.21
CA SER A 107 -1.14 -0.04 4.48
C SER A 107 -0.75 -1.52 4.41
N MET A 108 -1.66 -2.47 4.65
CA MET A 108 -1.44 -3.91 4.47
C MET A 108 -0.93 -4.24 3.06
N GLY A 109 -1.40 -3.53 2.02
CA GLY A 109 -0.96 -3.73 0.64
C GLY A 109 0.54 -3.53 0.44
N GLY A 110 1.18 -2.67 1.24
CA GLY A 110 2.63 -2.51 1.20
C GLY A 110 3.40 -3.74 1.68
N LEU A 111 2.86 -4.51 2.65
CA LEU A 111 3.44 -5.81 3.02
C LEU A 111 3.17 -6.87 1.96
N VAL A 112 2.01 -6.80 1.29
CA VAL A 112 1.69 -7.70 0.16
C VAL A 112 2.70 -7.52 -0.97
N VAL A 113 2.95 -6.27 -1.42
CA VAL A 113 3.91 -6.04 -2.52
C VAL A 113 5.34 -6.37 -2.12
N ARG A 114 5.75 -6.15 -0.87
CA ARG A 114 7.04 -6.63 -0.36
C ARG A 114 7.14 -8.16 -0.39
N GLN A 115 6.08 -8.85 0.00
CA GLN A 115 6.03 -10.31 -0.06
C GLN A 115 6.08 -10.81 -1.51
N MET A 116 5.45 -10.11 -2.47
CA MET A 116 5.58 -10.45 -3.90
C MET A 116 7.06 -10.42 -4.33
N VAL A 117 7.82 -9.39 -3.91
CA VAL A 117 9.26 -9.30 -4.18
C VAL A 117 10.02 -10.43 -3.48
N ALA A 118 9.69 -10.75 -2.24
CA ALA A 118 10.28 -11.88 -1.50
C ALA A 118 10.04 -13.24 -2.19
N GLU A 119 8.91 -13.39 -2.91
CA GLU A 119 8.57 -14.56 -3.74
C GLU A 119 9.20 -14.49 -5.16
N GLY A 120 10.07 -13.51 -5.42
CA GLY A 120 10.80 -13.37 -6.68
C GLY A 120 10.02 -12.64 -7.80
N PHE A 121 8.93 -11.91 -7.48
CA PHE A 121 8.26 -11.08 -8.47
C PHE A 121 9.13 -9.86 -8.80
N PRO A 122 9.38 -9.55 -10.08
CA PRO A 122 10.28 -8.47 -10.47
C PRO A 122 9.68 -7.10 -10.12
N CYS A 123 10.55 -6.16 -9.73
CA CYS A 123 10.17 -4.75 -9.62
C CYS A 123 11.37 -3.83 -9.86
N THR A 124 11.14 -2.72 -10.52
CA THR A 124 12.10 -1.62 -10.68
C THR A 124 12.02 -0.66 -9.50
N ALA A 125 10.83 -0.48 -8.93
CA ALA A 125 10.62 0.28 -7.71
C ALA A 125 9.44 -0.27 -6.91
N LEU A 126 9.51 -0.16 -5.58
CA LEU A 126 8.43 -0.46 -4.66
C LEU A 126 8.10 0.78 -3.84
N VAL A 127 6.88 1.23 -3.92
CA VAL A 127 6.37 2.38 -3.14
C VAL A 127 5.40 1.87 -2.09
N SER A 128 5.70 2.09 -0.82
CA SER A 128 4.80 1.76 0.28
C SER A 128 4.25 3.02 0.94
N LEU A 129 2.94 3.07 1.09
CA LEU A 129 2.20 4.20 1.64
C LEU A 129 1.60 3.79 2.98
N CYS A 130 2.03 4.40 4.09
CA CYS A 130 1.51 4.14 5.44
C CYS A 130 1.55 2.65 5.84
N THR A 131 2.60 1.94 5.44
CA THR A 131 2.69 0.48 5.60
C THR A 131 3.26 0.09 6.97
N PRO A 132 2.64 -0.84 7.71
CA PRO A 132 3.13 -1.26 9.04
C PRO A 132 4.29 -2.28 8.90
N HIS A 133 5.50 -1.84 8.49
CA HIS A 133 6.66 -2.71 8.27
C HIS A 133 7.12 -3.46 9.53
N HIS A 134 6.74 -2.97 10.72
CA HIS A 134 7.00 -3.58 12.03
C HIS A 134 5.72 -3.80 12.83
N GLY A 135 4.58 -3.81 12.15
CA GLY A 135 3.26 -3.93 12.75
C GLY A 135 2.54 -2.60 12.95
N PRO A 136 1.22 -2.65 13.12
CA PRO A 136 0.39 -1.51 13.46
C PRO A 136 0.62 -1.09 14.92
N VAL A 137 0.01 0.04 15.32
CA VAL A 137 -0.01 0.46 16.72
C VAL A 137 -0.67 -0.61 17.62
N PRO A 138 -0.15 -0.83 18.86
CA PRO A 138 -0.53 -1.99 19.68
C PRO A 138 -2.00 -2.07 20.08
N TRP A 139 -2.71 -0.94 20.10
CA TRP A 139 -4.13 -0.89 20.52
C TRP A 139 -5.15 -1.23 19.43
N ILE A 140 -4.69 -1.50 18.20
CA ILE A 140 -5.61 -1.88 17.13
C ILE A 140 -6.04 -3.34 17.33
N PRO A 141 -7.35 -3.61 17.46
CA PRO A 141 -7.84 -4.96 17.51
C PRO A 141 -7.62 -5.66 16.16
N VAL A 142 -7.09 -6.87 16.22
CA VAL A 142 -6.80 -7.70 15.02
C VAL A 142 -7.61 -9.01 15.10
N PRO A 143 -8.94 -8.95 14.90
CA PRO A 143 -9.83 -10.05 15.21
C PRO A 143 -9.71 -11.24 14.25
N THR A 144 -9.28 -10.99 13.01
CA THR A 144 -9.26 -11.99 11.94
C THR A 144 -7.83 -12.33 11.48
N ARG A 145 -7.68 -13.37 10.66
CA ARG A 145 -6.37 -13.90 10.24
C ARG A 145 -5.56 -12.91 9.39
N GLY A 146 -6.24 -12.15 8.51
CA GLY A 146 -5.60 -11.13 7.67
C GLY A 146 -4.85 -10.10 8.51
N PRO A 147 -5.53 -9.25 9.31
CA PRO A 147 -4.85 -8.26 10.14
C PRO A 147 -3.94 -8.85 11.22
N ARG A 148 -4.21 -10.06 11.75
CA ARG A 148 -3.27 -10.74 12.65
C ARG A 148 -1.91 -11.01 12.01
N SER A 149 -1.87 -11.22 10.70
CA SER A 149 -0.61 -11.41 9.98
C SER A 149 0.29 -10.16 10.00
N LEU A 150 -0.26 -8.97 10.24
CA LEU A 150 0.46 -7.71 10.31
C LEU A 150 1.09 -7.43 11.68
N ALA A 151 0.64 -8.12 12.74
CA ALA A 151 1.04 -7.83 14.11
C ALA A 151 2.56 -7.90 14.27
N HIS A 152 3.14 -7.03 15.12
CA HIS A 152 4.58 -6.98 15.38
C HIS A 152 5.15 -8.30 15.95
N TRP A 153 4.32 -9.11 16.63
CA TRP A 153 4.69 -10.45 17.10
C TRP A 153 4.51 -11.53 16.03
N SER A 154 3.87 -11.18 14.89
CA SER A 154 3.63 -12.14 13.82
C SER A 154 4.94 -12.68 13.25
N ARG A 155 5.04 -14.01 13.14
CA ARG A 155 6.15 -14.65 12.43
C ARG A 155 6.26 -14.16 10.98
N PHE A 156 5.14 -13.91 10.32
CA PHE A 156 5.12 -13.48 8.91
C PHE A 156 5.89 -12.17 8.70
N THR A 157 5.67 -11.17 9.55
CA THR A 157 6.40 -9.89 9.46
C THR A 157 7.88 -10.06 9.78
N LYS A 158 8.21 -10.91 10.76
CA LYS A 158 9.60 -11.22 11.11
C LYS A 158 10.32 -11.98 9.99
N ASP A 159 9.65 -12.98 9.40
CA ASP A 159 10.18 -13.79 8.30
C ASP A 159 10.42 -12.93 7.06
N LEU A 160 9.43 -12.05 6.70
CA LEU A 160 9.59 -11.12 5.59
C LEU A 160 10.77 -10.18 5.80
N ASN A 161 10.93 -9.59 6.99
CA ASN A 161 12.01 -8.66 7.28
C ASN A 161 13.41 -9.30 7.23
N ARG A 162 13.49 -10.63 7.27
CA ARG A 162 14.72 -11.45 7.18
C ARG A 162 14.88 -12.17 5.83
N ASN A 163 13.90 -12.03 4.95
CA ASN A 163 13.93 -12.70 3.65
C ASN A 163 15.06 -12.15 2.77
N PRO A 164 15.94 -13.00 2.20
CA PRO A 164 17.08 -12.53 1.41
C PRO A 164 16.68 -11.72 0.18
N ASN A 165 15.62 -12.11 -0.53
CA ASN A 165 15.14 -11.40 -1.72
C ASN A 165 14.56 -10.03 -1.35
N ASP A 166 13.82 -9.93 -0.23
CA ASP A 166 13.34 -8.65 0.30
C ASP A 166 14.52 -7.74 0.67
N ILE A 167 15.53 -8.29 1.35
CA ILE A 167 16.72 -7.52 1.74
C ILE A 167 17.46 -7.01 0.51
N ALA A 168 17.70 -7.88 -0.48
CA ALA A 168 18.41 -7.52 -1.72
C ALA A 168 17.67 -6.48 -2.58
N ALA A 169 16.36 -6.31 -2.38
CA ALA A 169 15.55 -5.37 -3.14
C ALA A 169 15.34 -4.01 -2.45
N ARG A 170 15.82 -3.82 -1.23
CA ARG A 170 15.54 -2.61 -0.42
C ARG A 170 16.10 -1.33 -1.02
N ASP A 171 17.12 -1.41 -1.84
CA ASP A 171 17.65 -0.30 -2.63
C ASP A 171 16.64 0.29 -3.64
N ARG A 172 15.51 -0.37 -3.87
CA ARG A 172 14.37 0.02 -4.72
C ARG A 172 13.13 0.43 -3.94
N TYR A 173 13.20 0.48 -2.59
CA TYR A 173 12.04 0.76 -1.74
C TYR A 173 11.94 2.24 -1.40
N HIS A 174 10.78 2.83 -1.69
CA HIS A 174 10.41 4.21 -1.39
C HIS A 174 9.26 4.21 -0.37
N LEU A 175 9.56 4.62 0.87
CA LEU A 175 8.66 4.44 2.00
C LEU A 175 8.05 5.78 2.41
N PHE A 176 6.73 5.82 2.50
CA PHE A 176 5.97 7.02 2.88
C PHE A 176 5.23 6.79 4.20
N ALA A 177 5.53 7.62 5.19
CA ALA A 177 4.79 7.72 6.43
C ALA A 177 3.87 8.93 6.42
N VAL A 178 2.83 8.90 7.24
CA VAL A 178 2.01 10.05 7.58
C VAL A 178 2.16 10.35 9.07
N VAL A 179 2.29 11.63 9.37
CA VAL A 179 2.15 12.20 10.70
C VAL A 179 1.09 13.28 10.66
N TYR A 180 0.43 13.55 11.78
CA TYR A 180 -0.55 14.61 11.80
C TYR A 180 -0.34 15.56 12.99
N ARG A 181 -0.81 16.79 12.84
CA ARG A 181 -0.84 17.82 13.88
C ARG A 181 -2.29 18.25 14.09
N ASP A 182 -2.69 18.25 15.34
CA ASP A 182 -3.95 18.84 15.79
C ASP A 182 -3.71 19.85 16.93
N ARG A 183 -4.75 20.27 17.64
CA ARG A 183 -4.64 21.20 18.76
C ARG A 183 -3.81 20.68 19.94
N PHE A 184 -3.58 19.37 20.04
CA PHE A 184 -2.78 18.76 21.10
C PHE A 184 -1.30 18.58 20.71
N GLY A 185 -0.93 18.89 19.47
CA GLY A 185 0.44 18.86 19.02
C GLY A 185 0.69 17.97 17.80
N LEU A 186 1.96 17.56 17.64
CA LEU A 186 2.39 16.65 16.58
C LEU A 186 2.28 15.21 17.05
N HIS A 187 1.65 14.38 16.24
CA HIS A 187 1.51 12.95 16.46
C HIS A 187 2.35 12.18 15.41
N ASN A 188 3.35 11.42 15.89
CA ASN A 188 4.26 10.64 15.06
C ASN A 188 3.64 9.29 14.64
N ASN A 189 2.40 9.31 14.20
CA ASN A 189 1.64 8.20 13.68
C ASN A 189 0.47 8.75 12.85
N ASP A 190 -0.19 7.87 12.12
CA ASP A 190 -1.41 8.18 11.37
C ASP A 190 -2.69 7.60 12.02
N GLY A 191 -2.60 7.20 13.28
CA GLY A 191 -3.67 6.56 14.04
C GLY A 191 -3.66 5.02 13.93
N MET A 192 -3.05 4.45 12.90
CA MET A 192 -2.92 3.00 12.70
C MET A 192 -1.46 2.53 12.68
N VAL A 193 -0.56 3.33 12.14
CA VAL A 193 0.84 2.98 11.93
C VAL A 193 1.72 4.09 12.49
N THR A 194 2.74 3.74 13.27
CA THR A 194 3.73 4.72 13.72
C THR A 194 4.61 5.16 12.56
N GLN A 195 5.13 6.39 12.61
CA GLN A 195 6.06 6.90 11.63
C GLN A 195 7.27 5.95 11.44
N ASP A 196 7.84 5.45 12.54
CA ASP A 196 8.99 4.55 12.50
C ASP A 196 8.67 3.23 11.81
N SER A 197 7.49 2.67 12.04
CA SER A 197 7.02 1.47 11.35
C SER A 197 6.79 1.73 9.86
N ALA A 198 6.14 2.85 9.51
CA ALA A 198 5.86 3.19 8.12
C ALA A 198 7.13 3.52 7.32
N LEU A 199 8.11 4.17 7.94
CA LEU A 199 9.43 4.43 7.35
C LEU A 199 10.37 3.21 7.40
N GLY A 200 9.94 2.09 7.96
CA GLY A 200 10.75 0.88 8.01
C GLY A 200 12.11 1.11 8.66
N LYS A 201 12.21 1.86 9.77
CA LYS A 201 13.51 2.22 10.38
C LYS A 201 14.40 1.02 10.68
N GLN A 202 13.80 -0.15 10.96
CA GLN A 202 14.54 -1.38 11.27
C GLN A 202 14.88 -2.21 10.01
N LEU A 203 14.48 -1.76 8.80
CA LEU A 203 14.79 -2.48 7.56
C LEU A 203 16.23 -2.26 7.06
N GLY A 204 17.00 -1.36 7.71
CA GLY A 204 18.29 -0.93 7.21
C GLY A 204 18.15 0.11 6.09
N GLU A 205 19.08 0.13 5.16
CA GLU A 205 19.05 1.06 4.03
C GLU A 205 17.93 0.74 3.05
N VAL A 206 17.31 1.79 2.53
CA VAL A 206 16.28 1.74 1.48
C VAL A 206 16.50 2.94 0.54
N ALA A 207 15.92 2.88 -0.67
CA ALA A 207 16.08 3.94 -1.67
C ALA A 207 15.68 5.33 -1.15
N SER A 208 14.53 5.44 -0.48
CA SER A 208 14.13 6.71 0.14
C SER A 208 13.07 6.56 1.24
N ARG A 209 13.02 7.56 2.13
CA ARG A 209 12.01 7.69 3.18
C ARG A 209 11.41 9.09 3.16
N HIS A 210 10.08 9.16 3.18
CA HIS A 210 9.33 10.41 3.09
C HIS A 210 8.27 10.49 4.19
N THR A 211 8.08 11.68 4.75
CA THR A 211 7.01 11.94 5.71
C THR A 211 6.03 12.95 5.13
N MET A 212 4.76 12.58 5.06
CA MET A 212 3.66 13.46 4.70
C MET A 212 3.02 14.02 5.99
N HIS A 213 2.72 15.31 5.99
CA HIS A 213 2.20 16.03 7.14
C HIS A 213 0.75 16.42 6.92
N LEU A 214 -0.15 15.93 7.76
CA LEU A 214 -1.54 16.35 7.79
C LEU A 214 -1.77 17.41 8.89
N LYS A 215 -2.65 18.35 8.62
CA LYS A 215 -3.08 19.37 9.60
C LYS A 215 -4.57 19.23 9.87
N TYR A 216 -4.93 19.26 11.12
CA TYR A 216 -6.31 19.25 11.59
C TYR A 216 -6.60 20.51 12.40
N ASN A 217 -7.69 21.19 12.04
CA ASN A 217 -8.18 22.36 12.79
C ASN A 217 -8.95 21.96 14.05
N ILE A 218 -9.38 20.70 14.12
CA ILE A 218 -10.08 20.09 15.25
C ILE A 218 -9.29 18.87 15.75
N PRO A 219 -9.44 18.45 17.02
CA PRO A 219 -8.77 17.24 17.50
C PRO A 219 -9.22 16.02 16.70
N VAL A 220 -8.27 15.13 16.43
CA VAL A 220 -8.58 13.78 16.02
C VAL A 220 -9.15 13.07 17.25
N THR A 221 -10.45 12.87 17.26
CA THR A 221 -11.14 12.32 18.44
C THR A 221 -10.92 10.82 18.57
N ALA A 222 -11.07 10.30 19.78
CA ALA A 222 -11.04 8.87 20.05
C ALA A 222 -12.07 8.05 19.22
N LEU A 223 -13.10 8.70 18.70
CA LEU A 223 -14.14 8.07 17.87
C LEU A 223 -13.68 7.85 16.42
N MET A 224 -12.64 8.54 15.96
CA MET A 224 -12.09 8.39 14.60
C MET A 224 -10.53 8.34 14.62
N PRO A 225 -9.92 7.48 15.43
CA PRO A 225 -8.46 7.45 15.58
C PRO A 225 -7.74 7.09 14.27
N PHE A 226 -8.45 6.50 13.30
CA PHE A 226 -7.89 6.05 12.01
C PHE A 226 -8.07 7.07 10.89
N ASP A 227 -8.71 8.22 11.14
CA ASP A 227 -8.99 9.22 10.12
C ASP A 227 -7.72 9.73 9.41
N PRO A 228 -6.57 10.01 10.09
CA PRO A 228 -5.35 10.41 9.42
C PRO A 228 -4.81 9.37 8.44
N HIS A 229 -4.90 8.08 8.78
CA HIS A 229 -4.52 6.98 7.91
C HIS A 229 -5.32 7.00 6.59
N TRP A 230 -6.64 7.11 6.67
CA TRP A 230 -7.51 7.18 5.49
C TRP A 230 -7.33 8.46 4.67
N ARG A 231 -7.16 9.61 5.32
CA ARG A 231 -6.96 10.90 4.65
C ARG A 231 -5.62 11.00 3.95
N ALA A 232 -4.65 10.15 4.28
CA ALA A 232 -3.39 10.06 3.56
C ALA A 232 -3.61 9.88 2.04
N MET A 233 -4.65 9.14 1.65
CA MET A 233 -4.98 8.85 0.24
C MET A 233 -5.82 9.92 -0.45
N PHE A 234 -6.15 11.03 0.22
CA PHE A 234 -6.88 12.13 -0.43
C PHE A 234 -5.99 12.91 -1.38
N PRO A 235 -6.50 13.43 -2.52
CA PRO A 235 -5.71 14.09 -3.54
C PRO A 235 -4.76 15.16 -2.99
N GLN A 236 -5.24 16.02 -2.09
CA GLN A 236 -4.44 17.09 -1.51
C GLN A 236 -3.28 16.60 -0.63
N ASN A 237 -3.36 15.39 -0.07
CA ASN A 237 -2.38 14.84 0.86
C ASN A 237 -1.39 13.91 0.17
N ILE A 238 -1.83 13.17 -0.86
CA ILE A 238 -1.03 12.16 -1.56
C ILE A 238 -0.07 12.77 -2.60
N GLN A 239 -0.21 14.05 -2.95
CA GLN A 239 0.59 14.71 -3.98
C GLN A 239 2.12 14.54 -3.85
N PRO A 240 2.72 14.55 -2.65
CA PRO A 240 4.15 14.28 -2.54
C PRO A 240 4.53 12.89 -3.07
N ALA A 241 3.70 11.88 -2.78
CA ALA A 241 3.93 10.53 -3.28
C ALA A 241 3.67 10.44 -4.79
N ILE A 242 2.61 11.06 -5.32
CA ILE A 242 2.32 11.10 -6.76
C ILE A 242 3.49 11.69 -7.54
N ARG A 243 4.01 12.86 -7.11
CA ARG A 243 5.19 13.48 -7.77
C ARG A 243 6.43 12.60 -7.70
N HIS A 244 6.63 11.90 -6.59
CA HIS A 244 7.77 11.00 -6.45
C HIS A 244 7.64 9.77 -7.38
N ILE A 245 6.46 9.14 -7.39
CA ILE A 245 6.17 8.01 -8.28
C ILE A 245 6.31 8.44 -9.75
N GLY A 246 5.84 9.65 -10.09
CA GLY A 246 6.01 10.20 -11.44
C GLY A 246 7.47 10.20 -11.91
N LYS A 247 8.41 10.58 -11.04
CA LYS A 247 9.85 10.52 -11.35
C LYS A 247 10.37 9.09 -11.53
N LEU A 248 9.77 8.11 -10.87
CA LEU A 248 10.12 6.69 -11.04
C LEU A 248 9.58 6.11 -12.36
N MET A 249 8.62 6.80 -12.98
CA MET A 249 8.01 6.42 -14.27
C MET A 249 8.78 6.98 -15.49
N GLU A 250 9.72 7.89 -15.29
CA GLU A 250 10.62 8.42 -16.33
C GLU A 250 11.62 7.34 -16.78
#